data_e4731a6a116f721a5c32fcca1db5b112
#
_entry.id   e4731a6a116f721a5c32fcca1db5b112
#
_cell.length_a   1.000
_cell.length_b   1.000
_cell.length_c   1.000
_cell.angle_alpha   90.00
_cell.angle_beta   90.00
_cell.angle_gamma   90.00
#
_symmetry.space_group_name_H-M   'P 1'
#
loop_
_entity.id
_entity.type
_entity.pdbx_description
1 polymer ?
#
loop_
_entity_poly.entity_id
_entity_poly.type
_entity_poly.pdbx_seq_one_letter_code
_entity_poly.pdbx_strand_id
1 'polypeptide(L)'
;TLLRAIGFESDQQILEIFDLADEVKVTKANLKKNVGRKLAARILNSWVEDFVDEDTGEVVSIERNDVIVDREVILSEEHSDAIIESGAKYISLQKENVNSVDYSIIFNTLQKDSSNSEKEAIEYIYRQLRNAEAPDEASAREVITNLFFSEKRYDLGEVGRYRINKKLELDT
;
A
#
# COMPACT_ATOMS: atom_id res chain seq x y z
N THR A 1 2.59 -5.47 3.20
CA THR A 1 1.48 -6.00 4.01
C THR A 1 1.31 -5.28 5.35
N LEU A 2 2.33 -5.26 6.27
CA LEU A 2 2.16 -4.68 7.62
C LEU A 2 1.76 -3.19 7.58
N LEU A 3 2.45 -2.37 6.80
CA LEU A 3 2.12 -0.94 6.68
C LEU A 3 0.70 -0.72 6.16
N ARG A 4 0.23 -1.56 5.22
CA ARG A 4 -1.16 -1.49 4.75
C ARG A 4 -2.15 -1.80 5.87
N ALA A 5 -1.89 -2.84 6.65
CA ALA A 5 -2.76 -3.25 7.75
C ALA A 5 -2.87 -2.23 8.90
N ILE A 6 -1.95 -1.28 8.99
CA ILE A 6 -1.97 -0.18 9.98
C ILE A 6 -2.42 1.16 9.40
N GLY A 7 -2.93 1.17 8.15
CA GLY A 7 -3.59 2.33 7.54
C GLY A 7 -2.88 2.98 6.35
N PHE A 8 -1.73 2.46 5.89
CA PHE A 8 -1.07 2.93 4.67
C PHE A 8 -1.49 2.05 3.49
N GLU A 9 -2.69 2.24 2.99
CA GLU A 9 -3.34 1.32 2.04
C GLU A 9 -2.59 1.15 0.72
N SER A 10 -2.15 2.26 0.12
CA SER A 10 -1.58 2.25 -1.22
C SER A 10 -0.06 2.18 -1.25
N ASP A 11 0.51 1.66 -2.35
CA ASP A 11 1.94 1.73 -2.64
C ASP A 11 2.43 3.19 -2.58
N GLN A 12 1.61 4.13 -3.08
CA GLN A 12 1.91 5.54 -3.10
C GLN A 12 2.12 6.11 -1.70
N GLN A 13 1.20 5.86 -0.76
CA GLN A 13 1.34 6.30 0.62
C GLN A 13 2.58 5.73 1.30
N ILE A 14 2.89 4.44 1.04
CA ILE A 14 4.10 3.81 1.58
C ILE A 14 5.36 4.48 1.02
N LEU A 15 5.42 4.74 -0.28
CA LEU A 15 6.56 5.39 -0.92
C LEU A 15 6.73 6.85 -0.48
N GLU A 16 5.64 7.54 -0.21
CA GLU A 16 5.63 8.91 0.29
C GLU A 16 6.28 9.01 1.68
N ILE A 17 5.94 8.10 2.61
CA ILE A 17 6.56 8.07 3.95
C ILE A 17 8.07 7.91 3.89
N PHE A 18 8.56 7.11 2.93
CA PHE A 18 10.00 6.90 2.74
C PHE A 18 10.65 7.92 1.79
N ASP A 19 9.89 8.90 1.29
CA ASP A 19 10.36 9.93 0.35
C ASP A 19 11.04 9.34 -0.91
N LEU A 20 10.50 8.23 -1.45
CA LEU A 20 11.12 7.47 -2.54
C LEU A 20 10.50 7.75 -3.91
N ALA A 21 9.40 8.47 -3.99
CA ALA A 21 8.70 8.73 -5.24
C ALA A 21 8.30 10.19 -5.39
N ASP A 22 8.25 10.64 -6.65
CA ASP A 22 7.66 11.92 -7.05
C ASP A 22 6.22 11.69 -7.49
N GLU A 23 5.29 12.44 -6.92
CA GLU A 23 3.90 12.44 -7.36
C GLU A 23 3.73 13.35 -8.58
N VAL A 24 3.15 12.79 -9.65
CA VAL A 24 2.92 13.51 -10.91
C VAL A 24 1.44 13.45 -11.27
N LYS A 25 0.82 14.63 -11.46
CA LYS A 25 -0.58 14.72 -11.90
C LYS A 25 -0.72 14.14 -13.32
N VAL A 26 -1.73 13.28 -13.50
CA VAL A 26 -2.03 12.65 -14.79
C VAL A 26 -2.63 13.70 -15.74
N THR A 27 -1.82 14.09 -16.70
CA THR A 27 -2.19 14.90 -17.85
C THR A 27 -1.35 14.45 -19.04
N LYS A 28 -1.87 14.57 -20.26
CA LYS A 28 -1.10 14.20 -21.49
C LYS A 28 0.27 14.87 -21.54
N ALA A 29 0.35 16.14 -21.13
CA ALA A 29 1.61 16.89 -21.13
C ALA A 29 2.62 16.34 -20.12
N ASN A 30 2.15 16.04 -18.88
CA ASN A 30 3.01 15.52 -17.83
C ASN A 30 3.48 14.09 -18.13
N LEU A 31 2.59 13.22 -18.63
CA LEU A 31 2.95 11.87 -19.01
C LEU A 31 4.03 11.89 -20.09
N LYS A 32 3.83 12.69 -21.16
CA LYS A 32 4.83 12.83 -22.23
C LYS A 32 6.17 13.36 -21.72
N LYS A 33 6.17 14.31 -20.78
CA LYS A 33 7.41 14.86 -20.17
C LYS A 33 8.19 13.82 -19.36
N ASN A 34 7.48 12.84 -18.79
CA ASN A 34 8.05 11.84 -17.89
C ASN A 34 8.24 10.46 -18.55
N VAL A 35 8.07 10.37 -19.89
CA VAL A 35 8.39 9.14 -20.64
C VAL A 35 9.85 8.77 -20.40
N GLY A 36 10.11 7.49 -20.16
CA GLY A 36 11.44 6.96 -19.84
C GLY A 36 11.72 6.83 -18.34
N ARG A 37 10.93 7.47 -17.45
CA ARG A 37 11.02 7.28 -15.99
C ARG A 37 10.30 6.00 -15.58
N LYS A 38 10.75 5.40 -14.48
CA LYS A 38 10.12 4.20 -13.93
C LYS A 38 8.95 4.56 -13.02
N LEU A 39 7.87 3.77 -13.11
CA LEU A 39 6.78 3.81 -12.16
C LEU A 39 7.24 3.26 -10.81
N ALA A 40 6.92 4.00 -9.75
CA ALA A 40 7.20 3.61 -8.38
C ALA A 40 6.07 2.77 -7.77
N ALA A 41 4.83 3.10 -8.11
CA ALA A 41 3.62 2.41 -7.65
C ALA A 41 2.83 1.83 -8.82
N ARG A 42 2.04 0.79 -8.53
CA ARG A 42 1.07 0.25 -9.48
C ARG A 42 -0.01 1.27 -9.80
N ILE A 43 -0.50 1.23 -11.03
CA ILE A 43 -1.70 1.94 -11.44
C ILE A 43 -2.82 0.92 -11.51
N LEU A 44 -3.81 1.11 -10.64
CA LEU A 44 -4.94 0.21 -10.48
C LEU A 44 -6.20 0.85 -11.11
N ASN A 45 -7.02 0.03 -11.72
CA ASN A 45 -8.41 0.35 -11.99
C ASN A 45 -9.25 -0.34 -10.91
N SER A 46 -9.88 0.45 -10.04
CA SER A 46 -10.66 -0.07 -8.92
C SER A 46 -12.14 0.16 -9.19
N TRP A 47 -12.95 -0.89 -9.03
CA TRP A 47 -14.41 -0.79 -9.07
C TRP A 47 -15.03 -1.70 -8.02
N VAL A 48 -16.28 -1.40 -7.68
CA VAL A 48 -17.07 -2.23 -6.76
C VAL A 48 -18.01 -3.08 -7.59
N GLU A 49 -18.00 -4.37 -7.34
CA GLU A 49 -18.91 -5.33 -7.95
C GLU A 49 -19.85 -5.86 -6.87
N ASP A 50 -21.16 -5.67 -7.10
CA ASP A 50 -22.18 -6.09 -6.16
C ASP A 50 -22.67 -7.51 -6.54
N PHE A 51 -22.57 -8.42 -5.60
CA PHE A 51 -23.13 -9.77 -5.72
C PHE A 51 -24.30 -9.94 -4.76
N VAL A 52 -25.33 -10.59 -5.23
CA VAL A 52 -26.43 -11.02 -4.36
C VAL A 52 -26.14 -12.43 -3.91
N ASP A 53 -25.99 -12.63 -2.61
CA ASP A 53 -25.87 -13.96 -2.02
C ASP A 53 -27.20 -14.72 -2.24
N GLU A 54 -27.16 -15.83 -2.95
CA GLU A 54 -28.34 -16.62 -3.32
C GLU A 54 -29.04 -17.26 -2.11
N ASP A 55 -28.29 -17.51 -1.02
CA ASP A 55 -28.82 -18.18 0.17
C ASP A 55 -29.43 -17.18 1.18
N THR A 56 -28.82 -16.00 1.33
CA THR A 56 -29.26 -14.99 2.30
C THR A 56 -30.03 -13.83 1.68
N GLY A 57 -29.89 -13.61 0.37
CA GLY A 57 -30.44 -12.44 -0.34
C GLY A 57 -29.76 -11.13 -0.01
N GLU A 58 -28.64 -11.16 0.70
CA GLU A 58 -27.87 -9.97 1.03
C GLU A 58 -27.00 -9.54 -0.16
N VAL A 59 -26.84 -8.25 -0.34
CA VAL A 59 -25.93 -7.66 -1.33
C VAL A 59 -24.54 -7.54 -0.72
N VAL A 60 -23.60 -8.30 -1.27
CA VAL A 60 -22.18 -8.27 -0.90
C VAL A 60 -21.43 -7.46 -1.94
N SER A 61 -20.90 -6.31 -1.55
CA SER A 61 -20.06 -5.48 -2.42
C SER A 61 -18.60 -5.91 -2.32
N ILE A 62 -18.02 -6.32 -3.43
CA ILE A 62 -16.62 -6.74 -3.52
C ILE A 62 -15.83 -5.70 -4.31
N GLU A 63 -14.79 -5.15 -3.70
CA GLU A 63 -13.85 -4.28 -4.39
C GLU A 63 -12.93 -5.11 -5.30
N ARG A 64 -12.90 -4.74 -6.58
CA ARG A 64 -12.02 -5.33 -7.60
C ARG A 64 -10.92 -4.34 -7.98
N ASN A 65 -9.71 -4.83 -8.11
CA ASN A 65 -8.53 -4.04 -8.43
C ASN A 65 -7.75 -4.72 -9.56
N ASP A 66 -7.88 -4.19 -10.77
CA ASP A 66 -7.09 -4.65 -11.91
C ASP A 66 -5.83 -3.79 -12.06
N VAL A 67 -4.68 -4.44 -12.20
CA VAL A 67 -3.41 -3.76 -12.45
C VAL A 67 -3.34 -3.37 -13.92
N ILE A 68 -3.37 -2.06 -14.22
CA ILE A 68 -3.23 -1.51 -15.58
C ILE A 68 -1.77 -1.43 -15.98
N VAL A 69 -0.95 -0.84 -15.10
CA VAL A 69 0.50 -0.79 -15.27
C VAL A 69 1.15 -1.15 -13.96
N ASP A 70 2.08 -2.11 -13.99
CA ASP A 70 2.76 -2.56 -12.77
C ASP A 70 3.89 -1.61 -12.38
N ARG A 71 4.34 -1.74 -11.15
CA ARG A 71 5.50 -1.01 -10.63
C ARG A 71 6.77 -1.41 -11.39
N GLU A 72 7.77 -0.54 -11.36
CA GLU A 72 9.05 -0.68 -12.06
C GLU A 72 8.99 -0.69 -13.60
N VAL A 73 7.80 -0.62 -14.17
CA VAL A 73 7.62 -0.47 -15.62
C VAL A 73 8.08 0.93 -16.03
N ILE A 74 8.82 1.01 -17.13
CA ILE A 74 9.22 2.28 -17.72
C ILE A 74 8.02 2.90 -18.42
N LEU A 75 7.68 4.14 -18.05
CA LEU A 75 6.60 4.86 -18.68
C LEU A 75 6.88 5.08 -20.17
N SER A 76 5.98 4.59 -21.02
CA SER A 76 6.01 4.78 -22.48
C SER A 76 4.79 5.58 -22.94
N GLU A 77 4.80 6.00 -24.21
CA GLU A 77 3.62 6.67 -24.79
C GLU A 77 2.41 5.74 -24.86
N GLU A 78 2.62 4.44 -25.06
CA GLU A 78 1.55 3.42 -25.11
C GLU A 78 0.81 3.29 -23.77
N HIS A 79 1.53 3.43 -22.65
CA HIS A 79 0.92 3.40 -21.32
C HIS A 79 0.07 4.64 -21.01
N SER A 80 0.35 5.77 -21.70
CA SER A 80 -0.29 7.05 -21.40
C SER A 80 -1.81 7.03 -21.61
N ASP A 81 -2.27 6.37 -22.67
CA ASP A 81 -3.71 6.29 -22.94
C ASP A 81 -4.42 5.41 -21.92
N ALA A 82 -3.86 4.25 -21.59
CA ALA A 82 -4.40 3.35 -20.56
C ALA A 82 -4.43 4.02 -19.17
N ILE A 83 -3.40 4.80 -18.81
CA ILE A 83 -3.34 5.55 -17.57
C ILE A 83 -4.43 6.63 -17.51
N ILE A 84 -4.69 7.32 -18.61
CA ILE A 84 -5.75 8.34 -18.68
C ILE A 84 -7.13 7.68 -18.57
N GLU A 85 -7.34 6.56 -19.27
CA GLU A 85 -8.60 5.82 -19.25
C GLU A 85 -8.92 5.21 -17.87
N SER A 86 -7.89 4.86 -17.09
CA SER A 86 -8.08 4.37 -15.71
C SER A 86 -8.70 5.39 -14.76
N GLY A 87 -8.70 6.67 -15.12
CA GLY A 87 -9.18 7.74 -14.26
C GLY A 87 -8.22 8.08 -13.10
N ALA A 88 -7.02 7.54 -13.07
CA ALA A 88 -6.01 7.87 -12.07
C ALA A 88 -5.72 9.38 -12.10
N LYS A 89 -5.76 10.04 -10.95
CA LYS A 89 -5.48 11.49 -10.84
C LYS A 89 -3.99 11.78 -10.78
N TYR A 90 -3.25 10.89 -10.16
CA TYR A 90 -1.81 11.00 -9.94
C TYR A 90 -1.14 9.66 -10.20
N ILE A 91 0.12 9.71 -10.59
CA ILE A 91 1.03 8.56 -10.68
C ILE A 91 2.27 8.84 -9.86
N SER A 92 2.88 7.80 -9.33
CA SER A 92 4.13 7.88 -8.58
C SER A 92 5.29 7.40 -9.44
N LEU A 93 6.26 8.27 -9.66
CA LEU A 93 7.48 7.98 -10.41
C LEU A 93 8.67 7.86 -9.46
N GLN A 94 9.58 6.94 -9.76
CA GLN A 94 10.79 6.76 -8.96
C GLN A 94 11.65 8.04 -8.97
N LYS A 95 12.14 8.44 -7.79
CA LYS A 95 13.10 9.55 -7.68
C LYS A 95 14.46 9.14 -8.27
N GLU A 96 15.11 10.05 -8.98
CA GLU A 96 16.39 9.78 -9.66
C GLU A 96 17.59 9.77 -8.70
N ASN A 97 17.50 10.47 -7.56
CA ASN A 97 18.63 10.72 -6.66
C ASN A 97 18.49 10.03 -5.28
N VAL A 98 17.83 8.89 -5.22
CA VAL A 98 17.66 8.16 -3.96
C VAL A 98 18.86 7.25 -3.70
N ASN A 99 19.26 7.14 -2.43
CA ASN A 99 20.27 6.16 -2.00
C ASN A 99 19.84 4.75 -2.46
N SER A 100 20.64 4.12 -3.30
CA SER A 100 20.31 2.87 -4.00
C SER A 100 19.97 1.70 -3.06
N VAL A 101 20.46 1.73 -1.82
CA VAL A 101 20.23 0.65 -0.83
C VAL A 101 18.84 0.77 -0.22
N ASP A 102 18.45 1.95 0.26
CA ASP A 102 17.13 2.17 0.89
C ASP A 102 16.00 1.98 -0.11
N TYR A 103 16.22 2.47 -1.32
CA TYR A 103 15.33 2.29 -2.44
C TYR A 103 15.05 0.81 -2.74
N SER A 104 16.10 0.00 -2.91
CA SER A 104 15.95 -1.41 -3.29
C SER A 104 15.22 -2.24 -2.24
N ILE A 105 15.39 -1.95 -0.94
CA ILE A 105 14.73 -2.68 0.15
C ILE A 105 13.22 -2.49 0.07
N ILE A 106 12.75 -1.24 -0.02
CA ILE A 106 11.32 -0.93 -0.06
C ILE A 106 10.67 -1.44 -1.35
N PHE A 107 11.31 -1.22 -2.50
CA PHE A 107 10.76 -1.70 -3.78
C PHE A 107 10.70 -3.23 -3.84
N ASN A 108 11.74 -3.94 -3.43
CA ASN A 108 11.72 -5.40 -3.37
C ASN A 108 10.66 -5.92 -2.38
N THR A 109 10.41 -5.19 -1.30
CA THR A 109 9.36 -5.54 -0.34
C THR A 109 7.98 -5.34 -0.96
N LEU A 110 7.75 -4.22 -1.64
CA LEU A 110 6.50 -3.96 -2.35
C LEU A 110 6.27 -4.95 -3.49
N GLN A 111 7.32 -5.35 -4.21
CA GLN A 111 7.23 -6.32 -5.29
C GLN A 111 6.78 -7.71 -4.80
N LYS A 112 7.18 -8.09 -3.59
CA LYS A 112 6.78 -9.36 -2.95
C LYS A 112 5.44 -9.29 -2.21
N ASP A 113 4.90 -8.08 -2.01
CA ASP A 113 3.64 -7.91 -1.31
C ASP A 113 2.47 -8.25 -2.24
N SER A 114 1.72 -9.28 -1.88
CA SER A 114 0.55 -9.74 -2.62
C SER A 114 -0.72 -8.95 -2.28
N SER A 115 -0.73 -8.19 -1.17
CA SER A 115 -1.89 -7.42 -0.75
C SER A 115 -1.97 -6.09 -1.51
N ASN A 116 -3.17 -5.72 -1.97
CA ASN A 116 -3.44 -4.48 -2.70
C ASN A 116 -4.29 -3.48 -1.90
N SER A 117 -4.93 -3.94 -0.82
CA SER A 117 -5.77 -3.13 0.07
C SER A 117 -5.44 -3.36 1.54
N GLU A 118 -5.95 -2.48 2.41
CA GLU A 118 -5.87 -2.65 3.87
C GLU A 118 -6.56 -3.95 4.30
N LYS A 119 -7.75 -4.22 3.77
CA LYS A 119 -8.54 -5.41 4.09
C LYS A 119 -7.76 -6.69 3.78
N GLU A 120 -7.24 -6.83 2.56
CA GLU A 120 -6.43 -7.99 2.17
C GLU A 120 -5.20 -8.16 3.07
N ALA A 121 -4.56 -7.05 3.44
CA ALA A 121 -3.40 -7.08 4.33
C ALA A 121 -3.74 -7.54 5.75
N ILE A 122 -4.88 -7.09 6.29
CA ILE A 122 -5.39 -7.48 7.60
C ILE A 122 -5.74 -8.98 7.61
N GLU A 123 -6.48 -9.45 6.62
CA GLU A 123 -6.85 -10.86 6.47
C GLU A 123 -5.61 -11.76 6.31
N TYR A 124 -4.64 -11.32 5.51
CA TYR A 124 -3.37 -12.06 5.35
C TYR A 124 -2.63 -12.19 6.69
N ILE A 125 -2.48 -11.10 7.46
CA ILE A 125 -1.81 -11.13 8.77
C ILE A 125 -2.59 -12.01 9.76
N TYR A 126 -3.91 -11.91 9.79
CA TYR A 126 -4.74 -12.75 10.63
C TYR A 126 -4.51 -14.23 10.35
N ARG A 127 -4.54 -14.63 9.06
CA ARG A 127 -4.28 -15.99 8.62
C ARG A 127 -2.90 -16.49 9.06
N GLN A 128 -1.88 -15.66 8.95
CA GLN A 128 -0.52 -16.01 9.38
C GLN A 128 -0.42 -16.19 10.91
N LEU A 129 -1.10 -15.37 11.68
CA LEU A 129 -1.04 -15.40 13.15
C LEU A 129 -1.94 -16.47 13.77
N ARG A 130 -3.09 -16.75 13.16
CA ARG A 130 -4.10 -17.67 13.70
C ARG A 130 -4.16 -18.99 12.99
N ASN A 131 -3.48 -19.12 11.86
CA ASN A 131 -3.53 -20.29 10.98
C ASN A 131 -4.98 -20.69 10.59
N ALA A 132 -5.85 -19.70 10.43
CA ALA A 132 -7.27 -19.81 10.09
C ALA A 132 -7.73 -18.56 9.35
N GLU A 133 -8.82 -18.69 8.57
CA GLU A 133 -9.47 -17.53 7.97
C GLU A 133 -10.13 -16.66 9.03
N ALA A 134 -10.19 -15.35 8.78
CA ALA A 134 -10.87 -14.42 9.66
C ALA A 134 -12.40 -14.62 9.54
N PRO A 135 -13.13 -14.68 10.66
CA PRO A 135 -14.58 -14.79 10.60
C PRO A 135 -15.25 -13.55 10.01
N ASP A 136 -14.65 -12.39 10.24
CA ASP A 136 -15.05 -11.09 9.73
C ASP A 136 -13.86 -10.10 9.79
N GLU A 137 -13.99 -8.98 9.10
CA GLU A 137 -12.95 -7.94 9.05
C GLU A 137 -12.70 -7.30 10.43
N ALA A 138 -13.73 -7.09 11.24
CA ALA A 138 -13.62 -6.47 12.55
C ALA A 138 -12.76 -7.31 13.50
N SER A 139 -12.98 -8.63 13.51
CA SER A 139 -12.17 -9.59 14.27
C SER A 139 -10.71 -9.62 13.84
N ALA A 140 -10.47 -9.54 12.53
CA ALA A 140 -9.12 -9.48 11.99
C ALA A 140 -8.40 -8.17 12.39
N ARG A 141 -9.09 -7.05 12.27
CA ARG A 141 -8.60 -5.72 12.66
C ARG A 141 -8.30 -5.63 14.16
N GLU A 142 -9.15 -6.24 14.99
CA GLU A 142 -8.95 -6.28 16.45
C GLU A 142 -7.64 -6.99 16.82
N VAL A 143 -7.25 -8.04 16.13
CA VAL A 143 -5.97 -8.74 16.39
C VAL A 143 -4.79 -7.79 16.18
N ILE A 144 -4.78 -7.01 15.11
CA ILE A 144 -3.71 -6.05 14.81
C ILE A 144 -3.71 -4.91 15.83
N THR A 145 -4.89 -4.35 16.11
CA THR A 145 -5.04 -3.30 17.12
C THR A 145 -4.53 -3.74 18.50
N ASN A 146 -4.89 -4.95 18.90
CA ASN A 146 -4.42 -5.51 20.17
C ASN A 146 -2.91 -5.79 20.17
N LEU A 147 -2.32 -6.12 19.03
CA LEU A 147 -0.89 -6.43 18.94
C LEU A 147 -0.02 -5.17 19.03
N PHE A 148 -0.42 -4.08 18.38
CA PHE A 148 0.43 -2.89 18.21
C PHE A 148 -0.05 -1.65 18.98
N PHE A 149 -1.35 -1.53 19.24
CA PHE A 149 -1.95 -0.28 19.72
C PHE A 149 -2.68 -0.41 21.08
N SER A 150 -2.75 -1.61 21.64
CA SER A 150 -3.40 -1.81 22.95
C SER A 150 -2.41 -1.53 24.08
N GLU A 151 -2.66 -0.49 24.88
CA GLU A 151 -1.85 -0.14 26.06
C GLU A 151 -1.71 -1.30 27.07
N LYS A 152 -2.72 -2.17 27.13
CA LYS A 152 -2.70 -3.35 28.04
C LYS A 152 -1.79 -4.47 27.56
N ARG A 153 -1.46 -4.51 26.26
CA ARG A 153 -0.71 -5.60 25.63
C ARG A 153 0.65 -5.19 25.14
N TYR A 154 0.82 -3.92 24.80
CA TYR A 154 2.06 -3.39 24.29
C TYR A 154 2.38 -2.04 24.92
N ASP A 155 3.40 -2.02 25.77
CA ASP A 155 4.00 -0.81 26.30
C ASP A 155 5.52 -0.94 26.21
N LEU A 156 6.15 0.06 25.62
CA LEU A 156 7.61 0.11 25.51
C LEU A 156 8.33 0.28 26.85
N GLY A 157 7.65 0.79 27.86
CA GLY A 157 8.27 1.23 29.09
C GLY A 157 9.30 2.36 28.90
N GLU A 158 9.76 2.97 29.97
CA GLU A 158 10.67 4.12 29.93
C GLU A 158 12.03 3.80 29.26
N VAL A 159 12.59 2.63 29.55
CA VAL A 159 13.88 2.21 28.97
C VAL A 159 13.77 1.99 27.48
N GLY A 160 12.66 1.41 27.00
CA GLY A 160 12.41 1.21 25.58
C GLY A 160 12.27 2.54 24.84
N ARG A 161 11.50 3.47 25.39
CA ARG A 161 11.33 4.84 24.86
C ARG A 161 12.67 5.57 24.79
N TYR A 162 13.43 5.57 25.85
CA TYR A 162 14.76 6.19 25.87
C TYR A 162 15.68 5.64 24.78
N ARG A 163 15.71 4.31 24.59
CA ARG A 163 16.54 3.69 23.55
C ARG A 163 16.09 4.06 22.14
N ILE A 164 14.79 4.10 21.89
CA ILE A 164 14.25 4.51 20.58
C ILE A 164 14.58 5.96 20.32
N ASN A 165 14.29 6.85 21.28
CA ASN A 165 14.56 8.29 21.13
C ASN A 165 16.05 8.54 20.83
N LYS A 166 16.94 7.89 21.60
CA LYS A 166 18.39 7.99 21.38
C LYS A 166 18.81 7.46 20.00
N LYS A 167 18.21 6.36 19.54
CA LYS A 167 18.55 5.76 18.24
C LYS A 167 18.05 6.57 17.05
N LEU A 168 16.88 7.20 17.21
CA LEU A 168 16.23 8.02 16.20
C LEU A 168 16.58 9.52 16.32
N GLU A 169 17.45 9.87 17.29
CA GLU A 169 17.84 11.27 17.56
C GLU A 169 16.63 12.21 17.78
N LEU A 170 15.61 11.68 18.44
CA LEU A 170 14.42 12.45 18.79
C LEU A 170 14.69 13.24 20.08
N ASP A 171 14.40 14.54 20.00
CA ASP A 171 14.42 15.41 21.18
C ASP A 171 13.28 15.00 22.13
N THR A 172 13.61 14.70 23.38
CA THR A 172 12.67 14.33 24.45
C THR A 172 12.43 15.48 25.39
#